data_304ddfe06e8f798ca6bf7f698d1937e2
#
_entry.id   304ddfe06e8f798ca6bf7f698d1937e2
#
_cell.length_a   1.000
_cell.length_b   1.000
_cell.length_c   1.000
_cell.angle_alpha   90.00
_cell.angle_beta   90.00
_cell.angle_gamma   90.00
#
_symmetry.space_group_name_H-M   'P 1'
#
loop_
_entity.id
_entity.type
_entity.pdbx_description
1 polymer ?
#
loop_
_entity_poly.entity_id
_entity_poly.type
_entity_poly.pdbx_seq_one_letter_code
_entity_poly.pdbx_strand_id
1 'polypeptide(L)'
;QGGYDKVTAGEAATLAEFYKTALFAWELVMKQQPGDKGSTIKYCDALVNIGELTKADEVITELAKAHPQDLEVLQLSKNMTARVTMAQGGYDKVTAGEADYRAVLKDEAEAILLEQENRRSEQESTAESLIREYEGRLKDDPENLKLIRSLAELYNRKKEFDKSIEYYELFNKTNLRSDSAVDRAIVHTKLRRYDHQIESVSGDEADKLTEERKAFEIEQIQKLSDTYPSDLTLRFELGVLQFESGDVQSAIGSFQRAQGNPHKEIAALTYLGQCFSKRGMNDMAARTLQNALDKKEVMDDEKMDLLYQLGCVLDSMDKKEESIEQFKQIYERDIGYKDVADRVDAYYMSLG
;
A
#
# COMPACT_ATOMS: atom_id res chain seq x y z
N GLN A 1 -34.84 -15.58 -10.45
CA GLN A 1 -36.09 -14.81 -10.65
C GLN A 1 -36.33 -14.00 -9.39
N GLY A 2 -35.80 -12.79 -9.26
CA GLY A 2 -36.07 -11.83 -8.20
C GLY A 2 -36.99 -10.75 -8.77
N GLY A 3 -38.30 -10.83 -8.45
CA GLY A 3 -39.25 -9.77 -8.73
C GLY A 3 -38.97 -8.59 -7.81
N TYR A 4 -38.47 -7.49 -8.37
CA TYR A 4 -38.59 -6.19 -7.73
C TYR A 4 -40.03 -5.75 -7.89
N ASP A 5 -40.80 -5.75 -6.79
CA ASP A 5 -42.13 -5.18 -6.76
C ASP A 5 -42.01 -3.70 -7.09
N LYS A 6 -42.59 -3.31 -8.24
CA LYS A 6 -42.71 -1.89 -8.60
C LYS A 6 -43.77 -1.31 -7.67
N VAL A 7 -43.35 -0.56 -6.67
CA VAL A 7 -44.24 0.26 -5.83
C VAL A 7 -45.08 1.18 -6.77
N THR A 8 -46.40 1.09 -6.72
CA THR A 8 -47.27 1.93 -7.55
C THR A 8 -47.21 3.38 -7.08
N ALA A 9 -47.47 4.34 -7.98
CA ALA A 9 -47.43 5.75 -7.63
C ALA A 9 -48.38 6.09 -6.46
N GLY A 10 -49.48 5.34 -6.31
CA GLY A 10 -50.43 5.49 -5.20
C GLY A 10 -49.87 5.02 -3.86
N GLU A 11 -49.11 3.91 -3.84
CA GLU A 11 -48.47 3.41 -2.64
C GLU A 11 -47.32 4.31 -2.19
N ALA A 12 -46.55 4.88 -3.13
CA ALA A 12 -45.53 5.86 -2.85
C ALA A 12 -46.07 7.15 -2.23
N ALA A 13 -47.21 7.65 -2.72
CA ALA A 13 -47.92 8.83 -2.16
C ALA A 13 -48.40 8.57 -0.72
N THR A 14 -48.96 7.39 -0.47
CA THR A 14 -49.46 6.99 0.86
C THR A 14 -48.31 6.84 1.87
N LEU A 15 -47.17 6.27 1.44
CA LEU A 15 -45.98 6.19 2.24
C LEU A 15 -45.38 7.54 2.59
N ALA A 16 -45.36 8.47 1.63
CA ALA A 16 -44.87 9.84 1.84
C ALA A 16 -45.73 10.62 2.86
N GLU A 17 -47.07 10.46 2.84
CA GLU A 17 -47.96 11.04 3.85
C GLU A 17 -47.76 10.43 5.23
N PHE A 18 -47.53 9.12 5.29
CA PHE A 18 -47.23 8.43 6.54
C PHE A 18 -45.93 8.96 7.17
N TYR A 19 -44.86 9.13 6.37
CA TYR A 19 -43.60 9.68 6.89
C TYR A 19 -43.70 11.15 7.32
N LYS A 20 -44.50 11.98 6.66
CA LYS A 20 -44.81 13.35 7.11
C LYS A 20 -45.51 13.38 8.46
N THR A 21 -46.44 12.47 8.66
CA THR A 21 -47.16 12.35 9.94
C THR A 21 -46.21 11.86 11.05
N ALA A 22 -45.35 10.89 10.74
CA ALA A 22 -44.32 10.41 11.65
C ALA A 22 -43.29 11.51 12.02
N LEU A 23 -42.89 12.32 11.03
CA LEU A 23 -41.99 13.46 11.27
C LEU A 23 -42.60 14.45 12.26
N PHE A 24 -43.88 14.86 12.06
CA PHE A 24 -44.57 15.74 12.97
C PHE A 24 -44.67 15.17 14.39
N ALA A 25 -44.97 13.88 14.52
CA ALA A 25 -45.03 13.22 15.82
C ALA A 25 -43.65 13.22 16.52
N TRP A 26 -42.58 12.92 15.81
CA TRP A 26 -41.20 12.92 16.38
C TRP A 26 -40.75 14.34 16.69
N GLU A 27 -41.13 15.36 15.92
CA GLU A 27 -40.87 16.77 16.23
C GLU A 27 -41.51 17.21 17.56
N LEU A 28 -42.73 16.75 17.84
CA LEU A 28 -43.40 16.99 19.11
C LEU A 28 -42.67 16.29 20.29
N VAL A 29 -42.20 15.05 20.07
CA VAL A 29 -41.43 14.31 21.09
C VAL A 29 -40.09 15.02 21.38
N MET A 30 -39.40 15.48 20.34
CA MET A 30 -38.14 16.25 20.48
C MET A 30 -38.34 17.56 21.27
N LYS A 31 -39.49 18.24 21.11
CA LYS A 31 -39.80 19.44 21.92
C LYS A 31 -40.03 19.11 23.39
N GLN A 32 -40.53 17.93 23.70
CA GLN A 32 -40.77 17.49 25.09
C GLN A 32 -39.53 16.91 25.75
N GLN A 33 -38.66 16.25 24.98
CA GLN A 33 -37.47 15.60 25.46
C GLN A 33 -36.25 15.99 24.56
N PRO A 34 -35.78 17.23 24.66
CA PRO A 34 -34.62 17.64 23.86
C PRO A 34 -33.37 16.90 24.28
N GLY A 35 -32.70 16.30 23.31
CA GLY A 35 -31.43 15.57 23.51
C GLY A 35 -31.58 14.07 23.80
N ASP A 36 -32.81 13.52 23.78
CA ASP A 36 -32.95 12.05 23.84
C ASP A 36 -32.44 11.40 22.56
N LYS A 37 -31.40 10.55 22.70
CA LYS A 37 -30.72 9.88 21.61
C LYS A 37 -31.71 9.09 20.72
N GLY A 38 -32.59 8.29 21.34
CA GLY A 38 -33.49 7.40 20.61
C GLY A 38 -34.51 8.16 19.76
N SER A 39 -35.08 9.23 20.30
CA SER A 39 -36.05 10.09 19.61
C SER A 39 -35.38 10.88 18.48
N THR A 40 -34.18 11.37 18.71
CA THR A 40 -33.40 12.12 17.71
C THR A 40 -33.04 11.24 16.50
N ILE A 41 -32.61 10.01 16.72
CA ILE A 41 -32.31 9.07 15.62
C ILE A 41 -33.57 8.78 14.79
N LYS A 42 -34.70 8.50 15.44
CA LYS A 42 -35.97 8.26 14.72
C LYS A 42 -36.52 9.50 13.97
N TYR A 43 -36.26 10.68 14.51
CA TYR A 43 -36.55 11.93 13.81
C TYR A 43 -35.68 12.10 12.57
N CYS A 44 -34.37 11.79 12.66
CA CYS A 44 -33.47 11.77 11.52
C CYS A 44 -33.93 10.76 10.46
N ASP A 45 -34.33 9.55 10.85
CA ASP A 45 -34.84 8.54 9.93
C ASP A 45 -36.09 9.02 9.19
N ALA A 46 -37.02 9.71 9.88
CA ALA A 46 -38.17 10.29 9.26
C ALA A 46 -37.81 11.39 8.26
N LEU A 47 -36.83 12.25 8.58
CA LEU A 47 -36.31 13.29 7.66
C LEU A 47 -35.70 12.65 6.40
N VAL A 48 -34.93 11.60 6.54
CA VAL A 48 -34.29 10.86 5.43
C VAL A 48 -35.37 10.29 4.50
N ASN A 49 -36.46 9.71 5.05
CA ASN A 49 -37.50 9.06 4.28
C ASN A 49 -38.36 10.06 3.50
N ILE A 50 -38.41 11.35 3.90
CA ILE A 50 -39.06 12.40 3.13
C ILE A 50 -38.09 13.18 2.21
N GLY A 51 -36.79 12.81 2.17
CA GLY A 51 -35.82 13.45 1.32
C GLY A 51 -35.13 14.69 1.88
N GLU A 52 -35.41 15.08 3.14
CA GLU A 52 -34.78 16.24 3.80
C GLU A 52 -33.42 15.91 4.39
N LEU A 53 -32.48 15.47 3.52
CA LEU A 53 -31.18 14.95 3.92
C LEU A 53 -30.31 15.99 4.65
N THR A 54 -30.36 17.26 4.23
CA THR A 54 -29.58 18.34 4.83
C THR A 54 -29.96 18.58 6.29
N LYS A 55 -31.30 18.61 6.56
CA LYS A 55 -31.79 18.76 7.94
C LYS A 55 -31.47 17.54 8.80
N ALA A 56 -31.53 16.34 8.22
CA ALA A 56 -31.13 15.12 8.93
C ALA A 56 -29.65 15.16 9.35
N ASP A 57 -28.77 15.65 8.46
CA ASP A 57 -27.33 15.80 8.74
C ASP A 57 -27.07 16.84 9.85
N GLU A 58 -27.76 17.98 9.82
CA GLU A 58 -27.66 19.00 10.89
C GLU A 58 -28.04 18.41 12.25
N VAL A 59 -29.17 17.73 12.34
CA VAL A 59 -29.69 17.15 13.60
C VAL A 59 -28.78 16.04 14.12
N ILE A 60 -28.29 15.13 13.27
CA ILE A 60 -27.40 14.05 13.72
C ILE A 60 -26.00 14.58 14.09
N THR A 61 -25.54 15.63 13.43
CA THR A 61 -24.27 16.30 13.78
C THR A 61 -24.35 17.00 15.13
N GLU A 62 -25.47 17.62 15.48
CA GLU A 62 -25.70 18.17 16.82
C GLU A 62 -25.74 17.07 17.89
N LEU A 63 -26.40 15.95 17.60
CA LEU A 63 -26.41 14.79 18.51
C LEU A 63 -25.00 14.23 18.70
N ALA A 64 -24.16 14.16 17.66
CA ALA A 64 -22.80 13.70 17.73
C ALA A 64 -21.90 14.63 18.57
N LYS A 65 -22.12 15.93 18.51
CA LYS A 65 -21.46 16.92 19.41
C LYS A 65 -21.84 16.74 20.87
N ALA A 66 -23.11 16.39 21.13
CA ALA A 66 -23.61 16.14 22.49
C ALA A 66 -23.10 14.80 23.06
N HIS A 67 -22.82 13.82 22.20
CA HIS A 67 -22.37 12.49 22.58
C HIS A 67 -21.07 12.07 21.89
N PRO A 68 -19.92 12.74 22.14
CA PRO A 68 -18.66 12.53 21.42
C PRO A 68 -17.98 11.17 21.66
N GLN A 69 -18.44 10.40 22.64
CA GLN A 69 -17.93 9.08 22.98
C GLN A 69 -18.82 7.94 22.45
N ASP A 70 -20.00 8.26 21.87
CA ASP A 70 -20.94 7.26 21.38
C ASP A 70 -20.62 6.87 19.94
N LEU A 71 -20.00 5.69 19.75
CA LEU A 71 -19.56 5.20 18.44
C LEU A 71 -20.73 5.03 17.44
N GLU A 72 -21.92 4.66 17.92
CA GLU A 72 -23.11 4.51 17.07
C GLU A 72 -23.55 5.84 16.48
N VAL A 73 -23.62 6.88 17.30
CA VAL A 73 -23.99 8.23 16.87
C VAL A 73 -22.95 8.81 15.92
N LEU A 74 -21.66 8.62 16.21
CA LEU A 74 -20.57 9.07 15.34
C LEU A 74 -20.60 8.37 13.98
N GLN A 75 -20.93 7.09 13.96
CA GLN A 75 -21.05 6.33 12.70
C GLN A 75 -22.27 6.74 11.89
N LEU A 76 -23.41 7.00 12.55
CA LEU A 76 -24.61 7.54 11.91
C LEU A 76 -24.35 8.93 11.31
N SER A 77 -23.66 9.82 12.04
CA SER A 77 -23.29 11.15 11.52
C SER A 77 -22.41 11.04 10.26
N LYS A 78 -21.36 10.23 10.28
CA LYS A 78 -20.51 9.99 9.09
C LYS A 78 -21.30 9.45 7.90
N ASN A 79 -22.17 8.49 8.13
CA ASN A 79 -23.01 7.91 7.08
C ASN A 79 -23.99 8.94 6.50
N MET A 80 -24.53 9.83 7.34
CA MET A 80 -25.45 10.87 6.90
C MET A 80 -24.74 11.92 6.06
N THR A 81 -23.58 12.41 6.50
CA THR A 81 -22.76 13.36 5.74
C THR A 81 -22.36 12.78 4.38
N ALA A 82 -22.00 11.50 4.32
CA ALA A 82 -21.71 10.81 3.05
C ALA A 82 -22.95 10.79 2.12
N ARG A 83 -24.17 10.52 2.64
CA ARG A 83 -25.40 10.52 1.85
C ARG A 83 -25.75 11.92 1.33
N VAL A 84 -25.57 12.96 2.15
CA VAL A 84 -25.78 14.35 1.72
C VAL A 84 -24.81 14.73 0.60
N THR A 85 -23.53 14.38 0.75
CA THR A 85 -22.49 14.64 -0.25
C THR A 85 -22.80 13.92 -1.57
N MET A 86 -23.25 12.67 -1.52
CA MET A 86 -23.69 11.93 -2.71
C MET A 86 -24.89 12.57 -3.40
N ALA A 87 -25.89 13.02 -2.63
CA ALA A 87 -27.07 13.69 -3.19
C ALA A 87 -26.74 15.07 -3.79
N GLN A 88 -25.85 15.83 -3.15
CA GLN A 88 -25.37 17.13 -3.65
C GLN A 88 -24.43 16.99 -4.85
N GLY A 89 -23.65 15.90 -4.94
CA GLY A 89 -22.77 15.58 -6.07
C GLY A 89 -23.50 15.19 -7.36
N GLY A 90 -24.83 15.16 -7.36
CA GLY A 90 -25.64 14.93 -8.57
C GLY A 90 -25.70 13.49 -9.06
N TYR A 91 -25.24 12.51 -8.25
CA TYR A 91 -25.28 11.07 -8.59
C TYR A 91 -26.73 10.58 -8.86
N ASP A 92 -27.70 11.09 -8.12
CA ASP A 92 -29.13 10.77 -8.33
C ASP A 92 -29.62 11.21 -9.71
N LYS A 93 -29.07 12.32 -10.27
CA LYS A 93 -29.39 12.82 -11.61
C LYS A 93 -28.74 12.03 -12.73
N VAL A 94 -27.55 11.46 -12.48
CA VAL A 94 -26.85 10.57 -13.42
C VAL A 94 -27.58 9.22 -13.54
N THR A 95 -28.05 8.67 -12.43
CA THR A 95 -28.86 7.42 -12.41
C THR A 95 -30.22 7.62 -13.05
N ALA A 96 -30.78 8.83 -13.01
CA ALA A 96 -32.03 9.20 -13.71
C ALA A 96 -31.82 9.54 -15.18
N GLY A 97 -30.59 9.60 -15.70
CA GLY A 97 -30.26 9.94 -17.09
C GLY A 97 -30.35 11.44 -17.41
N GLU A 98 -30.41 12.31 -16.40
CA GLU A 98 -30.61 13.76 -16.54
C GLU A 98 -29.29 14.57 -16.56
N ALA A 99 -28.12 13.92 -16.28
CA ALA A 99 -26.82 14.58 -16.26
C ALA A 99 -25.73 13.77 -16.98
N ASP A 100 -24.76 14.47 -17.56
CA ASP A 100 -23.61 13.83 -18.21
C ASP A 100 -22.64 13.26 -17.14
N TYR A 101 -22.44 11.95 -17.16
CA TYR A 101 -21.51 11.22 -16.28
C TYR A 101 -20.09 11.78 -16.31
N ARG A 102 -19.64 12.33 -17.44
CA ARG A 102 -18.29 12.92 -17.58
C ARG A 102 -18.11 14.22 -16.80
N ALA A 103 -19.18 15.02 -16.63
CA ALA A 103 -19.13 16.25 -15.84
C ALA A 103 -18.99 15.94 -14.35
N VAL A 104 -19.73 14.94 -13.86
CA VAL A 104 -19.68 14.49 -12.45
C VAL A 104 -18.32 13.93 -12.10
N LEU A 105 -17.71 13.11 -12.99
CA LEU A 105 -16.35 12.55 -12.77
C LEU A 105 -15.28 13.66 -12.72
N LYS A 106 -15.45 14.73 -13.47
CA LYS A 106 -14.50 15.85 -13.48
C LYS A 106 -14.56 16.63 -12.16
N ASP A 107 -15.78 16.91 -11.67
CA ASP A 107 -15.99 17.62 -10.39
C ASP A 107 -15.50 16.76 -9.21
N GLU A 108 -15.69 15.43 -9.27
CA GLU A 108 -15.19 14.50 -8.22
C GLU A 108 -13.67 14.41 -8.21
N ALA A 109 -13.03 14.33 -9.38
CA ALA A 109 -11.58 14.31 -9.48
C ALA A 109 -10.97 15.62 -8.95
N GLU A 110 -11.60 16.76 -9.21
CA GLU A 110 -11.18 18.07 -8.71
C GLU A 110 -11.40 18.19 -7.19
N ALA A 111 -12.51 17.67 -6.66
CA ALA A 111 -12.79 17.62 -5.22
C ALA A 111 -11.79 16.71 -4.48
N ILE A 112 -11.44 15.55 -5.04
CA ILE A 112 -10.43 14.63 -4.49
C ILE A 112 -9.05 15.29 -4.48
N LEU A 113 -8.68 16.00 -5.54
CA LEU A 113 -7.42 16.75 -5.60
C LEU A 113 -7.36 17.85 -4.55
N LEU A 114 -8.44 18.62 -4.39
CA LEU A 114 -8.54 19.69 -3.38
C LEU A 114 -8.46 19.12 -1.93
N GLU A 115 -9.12 18.00 -1.68
CA GLU A 115 -9.06 17.34 -0.37
C GLU A 115 -7.67 16.77 -0.08
N GLN A 116 -7.00 16.21 -1.08
CA GLN A 116 -5.62 15.75 -0.96
C GLN A 116 -4.65 16.91 -0.70
N GLU A 117 -4.88 18.05 -1.36
CA GLU A 117 -4.08 19.26 -1.17
C GLU A 117 -4.27 19.88 0.22
N ASN A 118 -5.52 19.92 0.72
CA ASN A 118 -5.82 20.36 2.09
C ASN A 118 -5.20 19.44 3.14
N ARG A 119 -5.31 18.12 3.00
CA ARG A 119 -4.67 17.16 3.91
C ARG A 119 -3.14 17.28 3.89
N ARG A 120 -2.56 17.55 2.74
CA ARG A 120 -1.13 17.76 2.57
C ARG A 120 -0.68 19.04 3.28
N SER A 121 -1.43 20.14 3.12
CA SER A 121 -1.18 21.43 3.79
C SER A 121 -1.29 21.33 5.31
N GLU A 122 -2.29 20.62 5.84
CA GLU A 122 -2.42 20.37 7.28
C GLU A 122 -1.27 19.51 7.83
N GLN A 123 -0.84 18.49 7.09
CA GLN A 123 0.30 17.66 7.48
C GLN A 123 1.62 18.43 7.45
N GLU A 124 1.83 19.32 6.47
CA GLU A 124 3.00 20.20 6.39
C GLU A 124 3.03 21.20 7.55
N SER A 125 1.91 21.85 7.86
CA SER A 125 1.78 22.78 8.98
C SER A 125 2.05 22.10 10.33
N THR A 126 1.57 20.86 10.50
CA THR A 126 1.81 20.06 11.69
C THR A 126 3.28 19.66 11.81
N ALA A 127 3.90 19.26 10.70
CA ALA A 127 5.32 18.89 10.68
C ALA A 127 6.22 20.09 11.02
N GLU A 128 5.92 21.29 10.51
CA GLU A 128 6.66 22.51 10.84
C GLU A 128 6.56 22.91 12.31
N SER A 129 5.36 22.77 12.90
CA SER A 129 5.15 23.02 14.32
C SER A 129 5.98 22.07 15.19
N LEU A 130 5.98 20.77 14.84
CA LEU A 130 6.77 19.75 15.54
C LEU A 130 8.28 19.98 15.38
N ILE A 131 8.74 20.37 14.21
CA ILE A 131 10.15 20.71 13.98
C ILE A 131 10.58 21.84 14.89
N ARG A 132 9.82 22.93 14.94
CA ARG A 132 10.16 24.09 15.83
C ARG A 132 10.17 23.69 17.30
N GLU A 133 9.21 22.87 17.73
CA GLU A 133 9.18 22.37 19.11
C GLU A 133 10.41 21.50 19.41
N TYR A 134 10.72 20.54 18.52
CA TYR A 134 11.81 19.59 18.76
C TYR A 134 13.18 20.26 18.66
N GLU A 135 13.36 21.22 17.76
CA GLU A 135 14.59 22.05 17.69
C GLU A 135 14.76 22.91 18.96
N GLY A 136 13.63 23.45 19.50
CA GLY A 136 13.66 24.15 20.77
C GLY A 136 14.12 23.26 21.92
N ARG A 137 13.54 22.08 22.04
CA ARG A 137 13.90 21.09 23.07
C ARG A 137 15.32 20.53 22.92
N LEU A 138 15.78 20.39 21.66
CA LEU A 138 17.15 19.91 21.38
C LEU A 138 18.23 20.93 21.83
N LYS A 139 17.90 22.23 21.91
CA LYS A 139 18.83 23.25 22.46
C LYS A 139 19.06 23.05 23.96
N ASP A 140 18.02 22.55 24.68
CA ASP A 140 18.10 22.31 26.11
C ASP A 140 18.75 20.95 26.41
N ASP A 141 18.60 19.97 25.50
CA ASP A 141 19.17 18.63 25.61
C ASP A 141 19.80 18.19 24.25
N PRO A 142 21.02 18.67 23.93
CA PRO A 142 21.66 18.45 22.62
C PRO A 142 22.02 16.99 22.31
N GLU A 143 22.08 16.13 23.32
CA GLU A 143 22.45 14.70 23.16
C GLU A 143 21.22 13.77 23.10
N ASN A 144 20.02 14.32 23.00
CA ASN A 144 18.78 13.54 22.96
C ASN A 144 18.60 12.82 21.63
N LEU A 145 19.05 11.58 21.59
CA LEU A 145 18.99 10.73 20.39
C LEU A 145 17.58 10.57 19.81
N LYS A 146 16.54 10.57 20.67
CA LYS A 146 15.15 10.46 20.19
C LYS A 146 14.72 11.72 19.44
N LEU A 147 15.05 12.91 19.96
CA LEU A 147 14.73 14.18 19.30
C LEU A 147 15.49 14.32 17.99
N ILE A 148 16.80 14.00 17.99
CA ILE A 148 17.65 14.04 16.79
C ILE A 148 17.07 13.16 15.69
N ARG A 149 16.70 11.90 16.02
CA ARG A 149 16.09 10.97 15.06
C ARG A 149 14.74 11.47 14.57
N SER A 150 13.88 11.95 15.46
CA SER A 150 12.56 12.48 15.08
C SER A 150 12.67 13.68 14.14
N LEU A 151 13.65 14.58 14.37
CA LEU A 151 13.93 15.70 13.47
C LEU A 151 14.39 15.23 12.11
N ALA A 152 15.31 14.26 12.05
CA ALA A 152 15.75 13.67 10.78
C ALA A 152 14.55 13.09 9.98
N GLU A 153 13.66 12.36 10.63
CA GLU A 153 12.46 11.79 10.00
C GLU A 153 11.48 12.88 9.53
N LEU A 154 11.27 13.94 10.31
CA LEU A 154 10.40 15.06 9.94
C LEU A 154 10.95 15.83 8.73
N TYR A 155 12.25 16.14 8.71
CA TYR A 155 12.89 16.78 7.57
C TYR A 155 12.86 15.90 6.31
N ASN A 156 13.00 14.58 6.46
CA ASN A 156 12.84 13.63 5.36
C ASN A 156 11.42 13.69 4.76
N ARG A 157 10.37 13.77 5.60
CA ARG A 157 8.97 13.92 5.13
C ARG A 157 8.75 15.24 4.38
N LYS A 158 9.38 16.33 4.84
CA LYS A 158 9.35 17.63 4.17
C LYS A 158 10.14 17.70 2.88
N LYS A 159 10.82 16.62 2.49
CA LYS A 159 11.77 16.58 1.35
C LYS A 159 12.99 17.52 1.52
N GLU A 160 13.28 17.95 2.74
CA GLU A 160 14.51 18.66 3.10
C GLU A 160 15.61 17.63 3.42
N PHE A 161 16.03 16.89 2.38
CA PHE A 161 16.88 15.71 2.51
C PHE A 161 18.24 16.02 3.12
N ASP A 162 18.85 17.15 2.80
CA ASP A 162 20.17 17.52 3.32
C ASP A 162 20.12 17.72 4.85
N LYS A 163 19.12 18.43 5.35
CA LYS A 163 18.93 18.56 6.81
C LYS A 163 18.62 17.21 7.49
N SER A 164 17.81 16.40 6.85
CA SER A 164 17.56 15.04 7.36
C SER A 164 18.85 14.25 7.54
N ILE A 165 19.73 14.29 6.54
CA ILE A 165 21.04 13.63 6.59
C ILE A 165 21.91 14.21 7.69
N GLU A 166 21.96 15.55 7.83
CA GLU A 166 22.72 16.23 8.90
C GLU A 166 22.29 15.75 10.30
N TYR A 167 20.97 15.63 10.56
CA TYR A 167 20.46 15.12 11.84
C TYR A 167 20.77 13.63 12.05
N TYR A 168 20.69 12.78 11.02
CA TYR A 168 21.13 11.40 11.15
C TYR A 168 22.66 11.28 11.40
N GLU A 169 23.48 12.10 10.76
CA GLU A 169 24.92 12.15 11.02
C GLU A 169 25.23 12.67 12.42
N LEU A 170 24.44 13.65 12.92
CA LEU A 170 24.52 14.08 14.31
C LEU A 170 24.17 12.95 15.27
N PHE A 171 23.15 12.15 14.96
CA PHE A 171 22.81 10.96 15.73
C PHE A 171 24.00 10.01 15.84
N ASN A 172 24.65 9.70 14.73
CA ASN A 172 25.81 8.81 14.70
C ASN A 172 27.02 9.39 15.46
N LYS A 173 27.19 10.71 15.49
CA LYS A 173 28.25 11.37 16.28
C LYS A 173 27.96 11.31 17.79
N THR A 174 26.71 11.45 18.15
CA THR A 174 26.27 11.45 19.57
C THR A 174 26.13 10.04 20.12
N ASN A 175 25.72 9.09 19.27
CA ASN A 175 25.60 7.68 19.66
C ASN A 175 26.97 6.98 19.61
N LEU A 176 27.42 6.50 20.76
CA LEU A 176 28.71 5.78 20.87
C LEU A 176 28.72 4.39 20.20
N ARG A 177 27.56 3.91 19.76
CA ARG A 177 27.42 2.61 19.10
C ARG A 177 26.90 2.79 17.68
N SER A 178 27.50 2.08 16.73
CA SER A 178 26.94 2.00 15.37
C SER A 178 25.51 1.46 15.39
N ASP A 179 24.61 2.15 14.69
CA ASP A 179 23.20 1.77 14.55
C ASP A 179 22.91 1.52 13.07
N SER A 180 22.74 0.22 12.71
CA SER A 180 22.46 -0.17 11.33
C SER A 180 21.16 0.44 10.78
N ALA A 181 20.16 0.66 11.65
CA ALA A 181 18.90 1.26 11.23
C ALA A 181 19.06 2.74 10.84
N VAL A 182 19.91 3.48 11.56
CA VAL A 182 20.21 4.88 11.23
C VAL A 182 21.06 4.99 9.98
N ASP A 183 22.08 4.15 9.83
CA ASP A 183 22.92 4.12 8.62
C ASP A 183 22.08 3.77 7.38
N ARG A 184 21.14 2.83 7.49
CA ARG A 184 20.17 2.53 6.43
C ARG A 184 19.25 3.71 6.15
N ALA A 185 18.80 4.43 7.18
CA ALA A 185 17.96 5.62 7.01
C ALA A 185 18.70 6.74 6.26
N ILE A 186 20.00 6.91 6.49
CA ILE A 186 20.86 7.85 5.73
C ILE A 186 20.89 7.45 4.26
N VAL A 187 21.17 6.19 3.96
CA VAL A 187 21.20 5.69 2.57
C VAL A 187 19.85 5.89 1.90
N HIS A 188 18.76 5.49 2.56
CA HIS A 188 17.41 5.66 2.05
C HIS A 188 17.05 7.14 1.81
N THR A 189 17.48 8.05 2.69
CA THR A 189 17.26 9.50 2.51
C THR A 189 18.02 10.02 1.30
N LYS A 190 19.26 9.57 1.07
CA LYS A 190 20.05 9.93 -0.12
C LYS A 190 19.41 9.40 -1.40
N LEU A 191 18.87 8.17 -1.39
CA LEU A 191 18.14 7.60 -2.53
C LEU A 191 16.86 8.39 -2.84
N ARG A 192 16.07 8.77 -1.81
CA ARG A 192 14.90 9.63 -2.00
C ARG A 192 15.24 11.00 -2.55
N ARG A 193 16.43 11.54 -2.23
CA ARG A 193 16.93 12.78 -2.86
C ARG A 193 17.17 12.58 -4.35
N TYR A 194 17.77 11.45 -4.76
CA TYR A 194 17.90 11.10 -6.19
C TYR A 194 16.53 10.95 -6.86
N ASP A 195 15.59 10.25 -6.24
CA ASP A 195 14.24 10.08 -6.77
C ASP A 195 13.57 11.43 -7.02
N HIS A 196 13.69 12.37 -6.07
CA HIS A 196 13.15 13.72 -6.21
C HIS A 196 13.84 14.54 -7.30
N GLN A 197 15.14 14.36 -7.51
CA GLN A 197 15.88 14.99 -8.60
C GLN A 197 15.45 14.43 -9.96
N ILE A 198 15.28 13.11 -10.07
CA ILE A 198 14.80 12.44 -11.27
C ILE A 198 13.39 12.91 -11.64
N GLU A 199 12.48 13.09 -10.65
CA GLU A 199 11.14 13.63 -10.87
C GLU A 199 11.15 15.06 -11.45
N SER A 200 12.20 15.84 -11.23
CA SER A 200 12.32 17.24 -11.66
C SER A 200 12.93 17.44 -13.04
N VAL A 201 13.49 16.40 -13.64
CA VAL A 201 14.17 16.42 -14.94
C VAL A 201 13.52 15.42 -15.90
N SER A 202 13.92 15.45 -17.18
CA SER A 202 13.38 14.52 -18.18
C SER A 202 14.41 14.21 -19.27
N GLY A 203 14.18 13.13 -20.02
CA GLY A 203 15.07 12.70 -21.11
C GLY A 203 16.42 12.18 -20.60
N ASP A 204 17.48 12.41 -21.37
CA ASP A 204 18.83 11.87 -21.11
C ASP A 204 19.37 12.19 -19.71
N GLU A 205 18.96 13.31 -19.12
CA GLU A 205 19.38 13.70 -17.77
C GLU A 205 18.71 12.84 -16.69
N ALA A 206 17.42 12.49 -16.87
CA ALA A 206 16.72 11.57 -15.99
C ALA A 206 17.32 10.16 -16.07
N ASP A 207 17.65 9.69 -17.27
CA ASP A 207 18.28 8.39 -17.47
C ASP A 207 19.66 8.32 -16.79
N LYS A 208 20.48 9.38 -16.94
CA LYS A 208 21.78 9.47 -16.28
C LYS A 208 21.67 9.45 -14.75
N LEU A 209 20.77 10.25 -14.18
CA LEU A 209 20.52 10.25 -12.72
C LEU A 209 20.00 8.89 -12.22
N THR A 210 19.20 8.21 -13.02
CA THR A 210 18.70 6.88 -12.70
C THR A 210 19.85 5.86 -12.61
N GLU A 211 20.79 5.91 -13.54
CA GLU A 211 21.98 5.03 -13.50
C GLU A 211 22.91 5.40 -12.33
N GLU A 212 23.11 6.69 -12.07
CA GLU A 212 23.90 7.17 -10.92
C GLU A 212 23.26 6.71 -9.59
N ARG A 213 21.94 6.80 -9.48
CA ARG A 213 21.16 6.31 -8.32
C ARG A 213 21.36 4.82 -8.09
N LYS A 214 21.25 3.99 -9.14
CA LYS A 214 21.47 2.54 -9.04
C LYS A 214 22.90 2.19 -8.61
N ALA A 215 23.89 2.83 -9.22
CA ALA A 215 25.28 2.62 -8.86
C ALA A 215 25.55 3.04 -7.41
N PHE A 216 25.01 4.16 -6.97
CA PHE A 216 25.09 4.62 -5.59
C PHE A 216 24.43 3.65 -4.62
N GLU A 217 23.25 3.13 -4.93
CA GLU A 217 22.52 2.18 -4.09
C GLU A 217 23.35 0.90 -3.86
N ILE A 218 23.87 0.31 -4.94
CA ILE A 218 24.72 -0.88 -4.85
C ILE A 218 25.95 -0.62 -3.96
N GLU A 219 26.64 0.51 -4.18
CA GLU A 219 27.83 0.87 -3.40
C GLU A 219 27.50 1.04 -1.92
N GLN A 220 26.40 1.72 -1.57
CA GLN A 220 26.06 1.97 -0.17
C GLN A 220 25.58 0.70 0.53
N ILE A 221 24.75 -0.11 -0.11
CA ILE A 221 24.30 -1.39 0.46
C ILE A 221 25.47 -2.36 0.61
N GLN A 222 26.44 -2.35 -0.31
CA GLN A 222 27.68 -3.11 -0.16
C GLN A 222 28.44 -2.66 1.11
N LYS A 223 28.64 -1.34 1.29
CA LYS A 223 29.31 -0.79 2.48
C LYS A 223 28.60 -1.17 3.78
N LEU A 224 27.28 -1.04 3.82
CA LEU A 224 26.47 -1.42 4.97
C LEU A 224 26.60 -2.93 5.27
N SER A 225 26.53 -3.76 4.24
CA SER A 225 26.66 -5.20 4.36
C SER A 225 28.04 -5.65 4.86
N ASP A 226 29.08 -4.88 4.56
CA ASP A 226 30.43 -5.14 5.07
C ASP A 226 30.63 -4.60 6.50
N THR A 227 29.96 -3.49 6.84
CA THR A 227 29.96 -2.92 8.19
C THR A 227 29.16 -3.79 9.17
N TYR A 228 28.05 -4.36 8.71
CA TYR A 228 27.13 -5.19 9.50
C TYR A 228 27.05 -6.63 8.95
N PRO A 229 28.10 -7.43 9.03
CA PRO A 229 28.16 -8.75 8.39
C PRO A 229 27.17 -9.77 8.95
N SER A 230 26.63 -9.54 10.15
CA SER A 230 25.58 -10.36 10.77
C SER A 230 24.17 -10.02 10.28
N ASP A 231 23.98 -8.86 9.62
CA ASP A 231 22.69 -8.50 9.02
C ASP A 231 22.52 -9.20 7.66
N LEU A 232 21.96 -10.39 7.71
CA LEU A 232 21.72 -11.21 6.52
C LEU A 232 20.64 -10.63 5.62
N THR A 233 19.82 -9.68 6.10
CA THR A 233 18.84 -8.95 5.27
C THR A 233 19.56 -8.01 4.31
N LEU A 234 20.60 -7.30 4.77
CA LEU A 234 21.44 -6.48 3.90
C LEU A 234 22.14 -7.33 2.83
N ARG A 235 22.60 -8.55 3.20
CA ARG A 235 23.19 -9.49 2.22
C ARG A 235 22.19 -9.91 1.16
N PHE A 236 20.93 -10.13 1.54
CA PHE A 236 19.86 -10.44 0.59
C PHE A 236 19.58 -9.26 -0.36
N GLU A 237 19.42 -8.07 0.20
CA GLU A 237 19.19 -6.84 -0.58
C GLU A 237 20.32 -6.58 -1.58
N LEU A 238 21.57 -6.72 -1.13
CA LEU A 238 22.74 -6.61 -2.00
C LEU A 238 22.71 -7.63 -3.15
N GLY A 239 22.36 -8.88 -2.84
CA GLY A 239 22.23 -9.93 -3.85
C GLY A 239 21.20 -9.59 -4.91
N VAL A 240 20.05 -9.03 -4.53
CA VAL A 240 19.00 -8.58 -5.47
C VAL A 240 19.55 -7.48 -6.39
N LEU A 241 20.17 -6.45 -5.83
CA LEU A 241 20.74 -5.35 -6.61
C LEU A 241 21.84 -5.82 -7.59
N GLN A 242 22.71 -6.73 -7.13
CA GLN A 242 23.74 -7.34 -7.98
C GLN A 242 23.15 -8.18 -9.10
N PHE A 243 22.09 -8.94 -8.81
CA PHE A 243 21.38 -9.74 -9.81
C PHE A 243 20.69 -8.88 -10.88
N GLU A 244 20.05 -7.79 -10.47
CA GLU A 244 19.37 -6.83 -11.34
C GLU A 244 20.36 -6.03 -12.21
N SER A 245 21.53 -5.70 -11.65
CA SER A 245 22.62 -5.04 -12.40
C SER A 245 23.37 -5.98 -13.36
N GLY A 246 23.05 -7.31 -13.31
CA GLY A 246 23.70 -8.30 -14.15
C GLY A 246 25.01 -8.90 -13.59
N ASP A 247 25.45 -8.46 -12.41
CA ASP A 247 26.58 -9.08 -11.71
C ASP A 247 26.15 -10.36 -10.99
N VAL A 248 25.85 -11.39 -11.80
CA VAL A 248 25.38 -12.69 -11.34
C VAL A 248 26.40 -13.38 -10.45
N GLN A 249 27.69 -13.14 -10.68
CA GLN A 249 28.74 -13.78 -9.89
C GLN A 249 28.77 -13.29 -8.43
N SER A 250 28.68 -11.97 -8.22
CA SER A 250 28.62 -11.39 -6.87
C SER A 250 27.30 -11.71 -6.19
N ALA A 251 26.18 -11.71 -6.96
CA ALA A 251 24.85 -12.06 -6.47
C ALA A 251 24.82 -13.48 -5.86
N ILE A 252 25.48 -14.48 -6.49
CA ILE A 252 25.59 -15.83 -5.94
C ILE A 252 26.19 -15.79 -4.54
N GLY A 253 27.31 -15.09 -4.37
CA GLY A 253 27.99 -14.99 -3.07
C GLY A 253 27.15 -14.31 -1.99
N SER A 254 26.38 -13.29 -2.38
CA SER A 254 25.46 -12.57 -1.49
C SER A 254 24.28 -13.46 -1.06
N PHE A 255 23.62 -14.15 -1.98
CA PHE A 255 22.50 -15.04 -1.67
C PHE A 255 22.94 -16.28 -0.89
N GLN A 256 24.14 -16.85 -1.15
CA GLN A 256 24.67 -17.95 -0.36
C GLN A 256 24.82 -17.61 1.12
N ARG A 257 25.19 -16.37 1.45
CA ARG A 257 25.23 -15.90 2.84
C ARG A 257 23.83 -15.62 3.38
N ALA A 258 22.96 -15.02 2.57
CA ALA A 258 21.59 -14.64 2.93
C ALA A 258 20.70 -15.83 3.32
N GLN A 259 20.99 -17.04 2.84
CA GLN A 259 20.28 -18.28 3.24
C GLN A 259 20.25 -18.52 4.75
N GLY A 260 21.22 -17.98 5.49
CA GLY A 260 21.21 -18.06 6.95
C GLY A 260 20.09 -17.28 7.63
N ASN A 261 19.34 -16.44 6.92
CA ASN A 261 18.18 -15.75 7.43
C ASN A 261 16.90 -16.58 7.20
N PRO A 262 16.25 -17.12 8.24
CA PRO A 262 15.06 -17.98 8.07
C PRO A 262 13.91 -17.31 7.30
N HIS A 263 13.77 -15.98 7.41
CA HIS A 263 12.71 -15.23 6.72
C HIS A 263 13.04 -14.93 5.25
N LYS A 264 14.30 -15.12 4.84
CA LYS A 264 14.76 -14.87 3.47
C LYS A 264 15.32 -16.11 2.79
N GLU A 265 15.34 -17.25 3.47
CA GLU A 265 15.95 -18.48 2.99
C GLU A 265 15.36 -18.92 1.65
N ILE A 266 14.04 -19.05 1.55
CA ILE A 266 13.35 -19.49 0.33
C ILE A 266 13.62 -18.50 -0.82
N ALA A 267 13.46 -17.21 -0.56
CA ALA A 267 13.73 -16.19 -1.57
C ALA A 267 15.20 -16.20 -2.02
N ALA A 268 16.14 -16.35 -1.10
CA ALA A 268 17.57 -16.46 -1.44
C ALA A 268 17.89 -17.70 -2.28
N LEU A 269 17.28 -18.85 -1.98
CA LEU A 269 17.39 -20.07 -2.79
C LEU A 269 16.78 -19.87 -4.20
N THR A 270 15.66 -19.17 -4.29
CA THR A 270 15.01 -18.85 -5.56
C THR A 270 15.94 -18.03 -6.46
N TYR A 271 16.48 -16.93 -5.94
CA TYR A 271 17.45 -16.11 -6.67
C TYR A 271 18.75 -16.86 -7.01
N LEU A 272 19.22 -17.74 -6.12
CA LEU A 272 20.35 -18.61 -6.43
C LEU A 272 20.08 -19.55 -7.59
N GLY A 273 18.89 -20.16 -7.63
CA GLY A 273 18.44 -20.96 -8.75
C GLY A 273 18.44 -20.17 -10.05
N GLN A 274 17.94 -18.94 -10.03
CA GLN A 274 17.95 -18.04 -11.19
C GLN A 274 19.39 -17.66 -11.61
N CYS A 275 20.25 -17.37 -10.64
CA CYS A 275 21.66 -17.08 -10.90
C CYS A 275 22.36 -18.25 -11.60
N PHE A 276 22.16 -19.48 -11.11
CA PHE A 276 22.75 -20.68 -11.73
C PHE A 276 22.19 -20.92 -13.13
N SER A 277 20.89 -20.74 -13.31
CA SER A 277 20.25 -20.84 -14.62
C SER A 277 20.82 -19.81 -15.62
N LYS A 278 20.94 -18.54 -15.23
CA LYS A 278 21.56 -17.49 -16.07
C LYS A 278 23.02 -17.82 -16.47
N ARG A 279 23.72 -18.61 -15.66
CA ARG A 279 25.08 -19.09 -15.96
C ARG A 279 25.13 -20.41 -16.74
N GLY A 280 23.99 -20.97 -17.10
CA GLY A 280 23.90 -22.26 -17.78
C GLY A 280 24.18 -23.47 -16.89
N MET A 281 24.24 -23.29 -15.57
CA MET A 281 24.46 -24.35 -14.57
C MET A 281 23.12 -24.98 -14.17
N ASN A 282 22.39 -25.52 -15.15
CA ASN A 282 21.00 -25.93 -14.99
C ASN A 282 20.81 -27.06 -13.98
N ASP A 283 21.78 -27.96 -13.81
CA ASP A 283 21.74 -29.01 -12.78
C ASP A 283 21.81 -28.45 -11.36
N MET A 284 22.60 -27.39 -11.15
CA MET A 284 22.66 -26.67 -9.87
C MET A 284 21.40 -25.85 -9.65
N ALA A 285 20.89 -25.18 -10.69
CA ALA A 285 19.65 -24.42 -10.63
C ALA A 285 18.48 -25.32 -10.22
N ALA A 286 18.28 -26.46 -10.89
CA ALA A 286 17.22 -27.40 -10.56
C ALA A 286 17.29 -27.91 -9.13
N ARG A 287 18.47 -28.32 -8.64
CA ARG A 287 18.67 -28.77 -7.25
C ARG A 287 18.37 -27.66 -6.24
N THR A 288 18.78 -26.43 -6.53
CA THR A 288 18.56 -25.29 -5.62
C THR A 288 17.09 -24.92 -5.54
N LEU A 289 16.40 -24.88 -6.67
CA LEU A 289 14.96 -24.63 -6.73
C LEU A 289 14.15 -25.76 -6.08
N GLN A 290 14.55 -27.02 -6.27
CA GLN A 290 13.93 -28.14 -5.57
C GLN A 290 14.08 -28.02 -4.06
N ASN A 291 15.26 -27.65 -3.56
CA ASN A 291 15.47 -27.42 -2.13
C ASN A 291 14.58 -26.29 -1.59
N ALA A 292 14.35 -25.23 -2.37
CA ALA A 292 13.40 -24.17 -1.99
C ALA A 292 11.97 -24.70 -1.91
N LEU A 293 11.56 -25.52 -2.89
CA LEU A 293 10.24 -26.16 -2.92
C LEU A 293 9.99 -27.10 -1.75
N ASP A 294 11.01 -27.90 -1.38
CA ASP A 294 10.93 -28.85 -0.24
C ASP A 294 10.70 -28.12 1.09
N LYS A 295 11.15 -26.85 1.19
CA LYS A 295 10.92 -25.99 2.37
C LYS A 295 9.61 -25.22 2.34
N LYS A 296 8.95 -25.14 1.19
CA LYS A 296 7.72 -24.38 0.99
C LYS A 296 6.51 -25.31 1.06
N GLU A 297 5.84 -25.36 2.22
CA GLU A 297 4.68 -26.24 2.41
C GLU A 297 3.41 -25.70 1.72
N VAL A 298 3.16 -24.38 1.86
CA VAL A 298 1.93 -23.74 1.40
C VAL A 298 1.96 -23.49 -0.11
N MET A 299 0.89 -23.92 -0.81
CA MET A 299 0.70 -23.64 -2.24
C MET A 299 0.12 -22.23 -2.44
N ASP A 300 0.99 -21.25 -2.50
CA ASP A 300 0.74 -19.84 -2.76
C ASP A 300 1.47 -19.38 -4.03
N ASP A 301 1.37 -18.08 -4.36
CA ASP A 301 2.00 -17.50 -5.55
C ASP A 301 3.52 -17.71 -5.58
N GLU A 302 4.17 -17.69 -4.42
CA GLU A 302 5.61 -17.92 -4.31
C GLU A 302 5.97 -19.38 -4.67
N LYS A 303 5.16 -20.36 -4.23
CA LYS A 303 5.35 -21.77 -4.60
C LYS A 303 5.07 -22.00 -6.08
N MET A 304 4.05 -21.36 -6.63
CA MET A 304 3.76 -21.45 -8.07
C MET A 304 4.91 -20.87 -8.91
N ASP A 305 5.51 -19.77 -8.47
CA ASP A 305 6.67 -19.20 -9.16
C ASP A 305 7.92 -20.12 -9.09
N LEU A 306 8.16 -20.77 -7.94
CA LEU A 306 9.20 -21.77 -7.79
C LEU A 306 9.01 -22.97 -8.71
N LEU A 307 7.79 -23.52 -8.75
CA LEU A 307 7.43 -24.63 -9.66
C LEU A 307 7.64 -24.23 -11.11
N TYR A 308 7.20 -23.01 -11.47
CA TYR A 308 7.37 -22.51 -12.84
C TYR A 308 8.84 -22.39 -13.23
N GLN A 309 9.68 -21.82 -12.35
CA GLN A 309 11.12 -21.68 -12.60
C GLN A 309 11.80 -23.04 -12.71
N LEU A 310 11.47 -23.99 -11.81
CA LEU A 310 12.01 -25.34 -11.88
C LEU A 310 11.60 -26.05 -13.17
N GLY A 311 10.32 -25.93 -13.56
CA GLY A 311 9.82 -26.47 -14.81
C GLY A 311 10.60 -25.93 -16.02
N CYS A 312 10.83 -24.60 -16.08
CA CYS A 312 11.61 -23.99 -17.16
C CYS A 312 13.08 -24.49 -17.19
N VAL A 313 13.69 -24.65 -16.03
CA VAL A 313 15.08 -25.18 -15.94
C VAL A 313 15.14 -26.63 -16.39
N LEU A 314 14.19 -27.48 -15.98
CA LEU A 314 14.11 -28.89 -16.39
C LEU A 314 13.86 -29.03 -17.89
N ASP A 315 12.99 -28.18 -18.47
CA ASP A 315 12.76 -28.12 -19.91
C ASP A 315 14.03 -27.77 -20.68
N SER A 316 14.83 -26.82 -20.20
CA SER A 316 16.12 -26.45 -20.77
C SER A 316 17.18 -27.58 -20.67
N MET A 317 16.96 -28.58 -19.80
CA MET A 317 17.77 -29.77 -19.65
C MET A 317 17.27 -30.96 -20.48
N ASP A 318 16.24 -30.77 -21.34
CA ASP A 318 15.51 -31.79 -22.10
C ASP A 318 14.83 -32.87 -21.21
N LYS A 319 14.53 -32.52 -19.96
CA LYS A 319 13.83 -33.38 -18.98
C LYS A 319 12.33 -33.10 -19.02
N LYS A 320 11.70 -33.40 -20.15
CA LYS A 320 10.32 -33.00 -20.45
C LYS A 320 9.29 -33.56 -19.50
N GLU A 321 9.43 -34.81 -19.09
CA GLU A 321 8.53 -35.47 -18.15
C GLU A 321 8.59 -34.85 -16.75
N GLU A 322 9.81 -34.55 -16.27
CA GLU A 322 10.02 -33.88 -14.98
C GLU A 322 9.50 -32.43 -15.03
N SER A 323 9.73 -31.72 -16.13
CA SER A 323 9.29 -30.34 -16.37
C SER A 323 7.77 -30.23 -16.34
N ILE A 324 7.08 -31.07 -17.12
CA ILE A 324 5.63 -31.02 -17.24
C ILE A 324 4.93 -31.33 -15.91
N GLU A 325 5.51 -32.17 -15.08
CA GLU A 325 4.98 -32.49 -13.76
C GLU A 325 4.96 -31.25 -12.83
N GLN A 326 5.93 -30.36 -12.97
CA GLN A 326 5.92 -29.08 -12.27
C GLN A 326 4.81 -28.15 -12.80
N PHE A 327 4.64 -28.06 -14.11
CA PHE A 327 3.60 -27.21 -14.69
C PHE A 327 2.19 -27.74 -14.41
N LYS A 328 1.97 -29.05 -14.34
CA LYS A 328 0.67 -29.64 -13.95
C LYS A 328 0.23 -29.21 -12.56
N GLN A 329 1.14 -29.17 -11.59
CA GLN A 329 0.81 -28.71 -10.23
C GLN A 329 0.30 -27.27 -10.21
N ILE A 330 0.85 -26.40 -11.09
CA ILE A 330 0.37 -25.03 -11.24
C ILE A 330 -0.96 -25.03 -11.97
N TYR A 331 -1.09 -25.77 -13.07
CA TYR A 331 -2.30 -25.88 -13.90
C TYR A 331 -3.52 -26.30 -13.10
N GLU A 332 -3.36 -27.25 -12.19
CA GLU A 332 -4.43 -27.72 -11.28
C GLU A 332 -4.90 -26.63 -10.31
N ARG A 333 -4.05 -25.67 -10.01
CA ARG A 333 -4.35 -24.57 -9.08
C ARG A 333 -4.84 -23.32 -9.79
N ASP A 334 -4.17 -22.93 -10.87
CA ASP A 334 -4.45 -21.75 -11.68
C ASP A 334 -4.04 -21.97 -13.13
N ILE A 335 -5.02 -22.25 -13.98
CA ILE A 335 -4.83 -22.44 -15.43
C ILE A 335 -4.34 -21.17 -16.16
N GLY A 336 -4.63 -19.98 -15.59
CA GLY A 336 -4.25 -18.68 -16.15
C GLY A 336 -2.83 -18.23 -15.79
N TYR A 337 -2.09 -19.03 -15.00
CA TYR A 337 -0.76 -18.65 -14.55
C TYR A 337 0.27 -18.69 -15.69
N LYS A 338 0.76 -17.52 -16.11
CA LYS A 338 1.74 -17.35 -17.19
C LYS A 338 1.36 -18.15 -18.47
N ASP A 339 2.30 -18.93 -19.01
CA ASP A 339 2.13 -19.78 -20.19
C ASP A 339 1.96 -21.28 -19.86
N VAL A 340 1.55 -21.59 -18.63
CA VAL A 340 1.46 -22.98 -18.14
C VAL A 340 0.48 -23.80 -18.94
N ALA A 341 -0.69 -23.23 -19.30
CA ALA A 341 -1.69 -23.92 -20.10
C ALA A 341 -1.11 -24.33 -21.48
N ASP A 342 -0.47 -23.41 -22.18
CA ASP A 342 0.13 -23.66 -23.48
C ASP A 342 1.21 -24.77 -23.42
N ARG A 343 2.02 -24.77 -22.36
CA ARG A 343 3.07 -25.78 -22.16
C ARG A 343 2.48 -27.16 -21.89
N VAL A 344 1.45 -27.25 -21.07
CA VAL A 344 0.76 -28.50 -20.78
C VAL A 344 0.10 -29.05 -22.02
N ASP A 345 -0.64 -28.23 -22.76
CA ASP A 345 -1.32 -28.62 -24.01
C ASP A 345 -0.32 -29.06 -25.09
N ALA A 346 0.77 -28.32 -25.29
CA ALA A 346 1.83 -28.67 -26.22
C ALA A 346 2.47 -30.04 -25.91
N TYR A 347 2.68 -30.33 -24.62
CA TYR A 347 3.20 -31.64 -24.21
C TYR A 347 2.25 -32.77 -24.60
N TYR A 348 0.94 -32.67 -24.28
CA TYR A 348 -0.02 -33.70 -24.61
C TYR A 348 -0.22 -33.88 -26.13
N MET A 349 -0.18 -32.78 -26.91
CA MET A 349 -0.21 -32.83 -28.37
C MET A 349 1.03 -33.54 -28.94
N SER A 350 2.17 -33.50 -28.26
CA SER A 350 3.40 -34.17 -28.70
C SER A 350 3.40 -35.69 -28.47
N LEU A 351 2.50 -36.20 -27.63
CA LEU A 351 2.35 -37.62 -27.29
C LEU A 351 1.35 -38.36 -28.21
N GLY A 352 0.48 -37.62 -28.92
CA GLY A 352 -0.55 -38.17 -29.82
C GLY A 352 -0.18 -38.03 -31.25
#